data_001da1624064d1105e6f1dc2b5261687
#
_entry.id   001da1624064d1105e6f1dc2b5261687
#
_cell.length_a   1.000
_cell.length_b   1.000
_cell.length_c   1.000
_cell.angle_alpha   90.00
_cell.angle_beta   90.00
_cell.angle_gamma   90.00
#
_symmetry.space_group_name_H-M   'P 1'
#
loop_
_entity.id
_entity.type
_entity.pdbx_description
1 polymer ?
#
loop_
_entity_poly.entity_id
_entity_poly.type
_entity_poly.pdbx_seq_one_letter_code
_entity_poly.pdbx_strand_id
1 'polypeptide(L)' 'MDSTVIYPLQIDSPLKIRYDEESKTLSVSCYQFASDRSGVKMALQFSAQATQQMLRAFEHLQSDFGVKSSADEMPHNLQ' A
#
# COMPACT_ATOMS: atom_id res chain seq x y z
N MET A 1 -3.34 31.09 7.09
CA MET A 1 -3.05 30.10 7.93
C MET A 1 -3.60 28.80 7.57
N ASP A 2 -2.80 27.87 7.55
CA ASP A 2 -3.19 26.59 7.07
C ASP A 2 -3.51 25.69 8.19
N SER A 3 -4.66 25.11 8.14
CA SER A 3 -4.92 24.07 9.09
C SER A 3 -4.93 22.77 8.36
N THR A 4 -4.06 21.89 8.78
CA THR A 4 -3.97 20.57 8.17
C THR A 4 -4.79 19.60 8.99
N VAL A 5 -5.69 18.94 8.34
CA VAL A 5 -6.51 17.93 8.98
C VAL A 5 -6.00 16.59 8.51
N ILE A 6 -5.70 15.73 9.45
CA ILE A 6 -5.18 14.41 9.12
C ILE A 6 -6.22 13.38 9.47
N TYR A 7 -6.61 12.61 8.47
CA TYR A 7 -7.54 11.50 8.65
C TYR A 7 -6.75 10.21 8.51
N PRO A 8 -6.42 9.57 9.60
CA PRO A 8 -5.64 8.34 9.48
C PRO A 8 -6.51 7.23 8.92
N LEU A 9 -5.95 6.54 7.96
CA LEU A 9 -6.58 5.36 7.40
C LEU A 9 -5.72 4.17 7.77
N GLN A 10 -6.36 3.20 8.35
CA GLN A 10 -5.65 1.98 8.69
C GLN A 10 -5.85 0.97 7.59
N ILE A 11 -4.77 0.64 6.93
CA ILE A 11 -4.82 -0.30 5.81
C ILE A 11 -4.36 -1.65 6.31
N ASP A 12 -5.20 -2.62 6.16
CA ASP A 12 -4.92 -3.94 6.68
C ASP A 12 -4.86 -4.96 5.56
N SER A 13 -4.29 -6.08 5.87
CA SER A 13 -4.27 -7.18 4.92
C SER A 13 -5.64 -7.86 4.87
N PRO A 14 -5.93 -8.52 3.77
CA PRO A 14 -5.09 -8.71 2.61
C PRO A 14 -5.14 -7.52 1.67
N LEU A 15 -4.04 -7.29 1.00
CA LEU A 15 -3.95 -6.25 0.00
C LEU A 15 -3.86 -6.87 -1.37
N LYS A 16 -4.46 -6.23 -2.34
CA LYS A 16 -4.31 -6.63 -3.72
C LYS A 16 -3.50 -5.56 -4.41
N ILE A 17 -2.36 -5.95 -4.92
CA ILE A 17 -1.42 -5.01 -5.49
C ILE A 17 -1.25 -5.31 -6.96
N ARG A 18 -1.31 -4.27 -7.78
CA ARG A 18 -1.24 -4.41 -9.21
C ARG A 18 -0.34 -3.33 -9.76
N TYR A 19 0.54 -3.71 -10.65
CA TYR A 19 1.45 -2.76 -11.26
C TYR A 19 1.21 -2.75 -12.76
N ASP A 20 1.06 -1.56 -13.31
CA ASP A 20 0.88 -1.38 -14.73
C ASP A 20 2.21 -0.98 -15.33
N GLU A 21 2.79 -1.84 -16.13
CA GLU A 21 4.11 -1.61 -16.68
C GLU A 21 4.13 -0.48 -17.70
N GLU A 22 3.02 -0.28 -18.38
CA GLU A 22 2.99 0.75 -19.40
C GLU A 22 2.98 2.14 -18.79
N SER A 23 2.14 2.34 -17.81
CA SER A 23 2.02 3.65 -17.18
C SER A 23 2.91 3.78 -15.98
N LYS A 24 3.49 2.69 -15.51
CA LYS A 24 4.34 2.66 -14.31
C LYS A 24 3.57 3.07 -13.07
N THR A 25 2.30 2.79 -13.04
CA THR A 25 1.45 3.13 -11.91
C THR A 25 1.16 1.91 -11.08
N LEU A 26 0.95 2.16 -9.81
CA LEU A 26 0.69 1.10 -8.85
C LEU A 26 -0.71 1.26 -8.30
N SER A 27 -1.42 0.16 -8.20
CA SER A 27 -2.75 0.15 -7.60
C SER A 27 -2.75 -0.77 -6.40
N VAL A 28 -3.33 -0.31 -5.33
CA VAL A 28 -3.46 -1.13 -4.14
C VAL A 28 -4.92 -1.08 -3.73
N SER A 29 -5.53 -2.23 -3.55
CA SER A 29 -6.91 -2.26 -3.11
C SER A 29 -7.03 -3.11 -1.86
N CYS A 30 -7.96 -2.72 -1.04
CA CYS A 30 -8.24 -3.44 0.19
C CYS A 30 -9.71 -3.26 0.51
N TYR A 31 -10.19 -4.05 1.46
CA TYR A 31 -11.56 -3.93 1.92
C TYR A 31 -11.56 -3.38 3.32
N GLN A 32 -12.51 -2.49 3.57
CA GLN A 32 -12.77 -2.02 4.92
C GLN A 32 -14.21 -2.33 5.24
N PHE A 33 -14.44 -2.82 6.43
CA PHE A 33 -15.77 -3.20 6.83
C PHE A 33 -16.31 -2.21 7.85
N ALA A 34 -17.50 -1.75 7.59
CA ALA A 34 -18.18 -0.88 8.53
C ALA A 34 -18.81 -1.72 9.63
N SER A 35 -19.28 -1.04 10.65
CA SER A 35 -19.86 -1.74 11.79
C SER A 35 -21.14 -2.50 11.43
N ASP A 36 -21.78 -2.11 10.35
CA ASP A 36 -22.98 -2.82 9.90
C ASP A 36 -22.64 -3.95 8.96
N ARG A 37 -21.37 -4.31 8.87
CA ARG A 37 -20.88 -5.42 8.06
C ARG A 37 -20.89 -5.17 6.57
N SER A 38 -21.23 -3.97 6.15
CA SER A 38 -21.08 -3.66 4.75
C SER A 38 -19.61 -3.47 4.47
N GLY A 39 -19.20 -3.93 3.30
CA GLY A 39 -17.81 -3.82 2.90
C GLY A 39 -17.64 -2.72 1.89
N VAL A 40 -16.58 -1.99 2.04
CA VAL A 40 -16.21 -0.96 1.08
C VAL A 40 -14.86 -1.32 0.52
N LYS A 41 -14.80 -1.45 -0.80
CA LYS A 41 -13.53 -1.70 -1.44
C LYS A 41 -12.86 -0.38 -1.71
N MET A 42 -11.67 -0.22 -1.21
CA MET A 42 -10.89 0.98 -1.43
C MET A 42 -9.78 0.68 -2.40
N ALA A 43 -9.63 1.55 -3.37
CA ALA A 43 -8.57 1.40 -4.34
C ALA A 43 -7.73 2.66 -4.33
N LEU A 44 -6.45 2.49 -4.12
CA LEU A 44 -5.52 3.59 -4.11
C LEU A 44 -4.66 3.48 -5.36
N GLN A 45 -4.53 4.57 -6.06
CA GLN A 45 -3.72 4.58 -7.26
C GLN A 45 -2.57 5.54 -7.06
N PHE A 46 -1.39 5.08 -7.36
CA PHE A 46 -0.19 5.88 -7.18
C PHE A 46 0.39 6.17 -8.55
N SER A 47 0.66 7.43 -8.79
CA SER A 47 1.29 7.83 -10.04
C SER A 47 2.67 7.21 -10.16
N ALA A 48 3.26 7.34 -11.34
CA ALA A 48 4.61 6.82 -11.53
C ALA A 48 5.59 7.46 -10.57
N GLN A 49 5.45 8.76 -10.34
CA GLN A 49 6.35 9.43 -9.41
C GLN A 49 6.13 8.97 -7.98
N ALA A 50 4.88 8.86 -7.58
CA ALA A 50 4.58 8.40 -6.23
C ALA A 50 5.07 6.97 -6.03
N THR A 51 4.94 6.15 -7.05
CA THR A 51 5.41 4.78 -6.97
C THR A 51 6.92 4.75 -6.75
N GLN A 52 7.65 5.59 -7.46
CA GLN A 52 9.09 5.66 -7.27
C GLN A 52 9.46 6.12 -5.88
N GLN A 53 8.73 7.07 -5.36
CA GLN A 53 9.00 7.54 -4.01
C GLN A 53 8.76 6.44 -2.98
N MET A 54 7.73 5.65 -3.19
CA MET A 54 7.44 4.55 -2.28
C MET A 54 8.53 3.49 -2.34
N LEU A 55 9.01 3.19 -3.52
CA LEU A 55 10.09 2.21 -3.65
C LEU A 55 11.33 2.67 -2.91
N ARG A 56 11.66 3.95 -3.03
CA ARG A 56 12.81 4.48 -2.31
C ARG A 56 12.59 4.41 -0.80
N ALA A 57 11.37 4.69 -0.36
CA ALA A 57 11.08 4.62 1.06
C ALA A 57 11.23 3.20 1.57
N PHE A 58 10.78 2.22 0.78
CA PHE A 58 10.91 0.83 1.20
C PHE A 58 12.38 0.42 1.28
N GLU A 59 13.18 0.85 0.32
CA GLU A 59 14.61 0.57 0.38
C GLU A 59 15.23 1.19 1.61
N HIS A 60 14.81 2.38 1.94
CA HIS A 60 15.31 3.07 3.11
C HIS A 60 14.94 2.32 4.39
N LEU A 61 13.71 1.83 4.45
CA LEU A 61 13.29 1.05 5.59
C LEU A 61 14.15 -0.21 5.74
N GLN A 62 14.46 -0.83 4.64
CA GLN A 62 15.28 -2.04 4.70
C GLN A 62 16.69 -1.74 5.17
N SER A 63 17.28 -0.67 4.68
CA SER A 63 18.67 -0.39 5.00
C SER A 63 18.83 0.26 6.36
N ASP A 64 17.92 1.16 6.74
CA ASP A 64 18.09 1.92 7.97
C ASP A 64 17.44 1.28 9.16
N PHE A 65 16.37 0.54 8.95
CA PHE A 65 15.63 -0.03 10.05
C PHE A 65 15.61 -1.55 10.03
N GLY A 66 16.23 -2.15 9.04
CA GLY A 66 16.28 -3.60 8.98
C GLY A 66 14.95 -4.28 8.74
N VAL A 67 14.00 -3.56 8.18
CA VAL A 67 12.70 -4.14 7.91
C VAL A 67 12.83 -5.09 6.73
N LYS A 68 12.41 -6.32 6.92
CA LYS A 68 12.50 -7.33 5.89
C LYS A 68 11.18 -8.03 5.73
N SER A 69 10.91 -8.47 4.52
CA SER A 69 9.77 -9.32 4.35
C SER A 69 10.11 -10.71 4.89
N SER A 70 9.12 -11.34 5.46
CA SER A 70 9.31 -12.64 6.07
C SER A 70 8.85 -13.69 5.07
N ALA A 71 9.78 -14.17 4.27
CA ALA A 71 9.44 -15.08 3.18
C ALA A 71 8.83 -16.36 3.70
N ASP A 72 9.21 -16.76 4.89
CA ASP A 72 8.70 -18.01 5.44
C ASP A 72 7.24 -17.93 5.79
N GLU A 73 6.75 -16.74 6.04
CA GLU A 73 5.39 -16.56 6.46
C GLU A 73 4.49 -16.04 5.38
N MET A 74 5.03 -15.75 4.23
CA MET A 74 4.26 -15.13 3.19
C MET A 74 3.89 -16.13 2.13
N PRO A 75 2.72 -15.98 1.53
CA PRO A 75 2.40 -16.81 0.39
C PRO A 75 3.37 -16.54 -0.72
N HIS A 76 3.62 -17.55 -1.49
CA HIS A 76 4.61 -17.41 -2.52
C HIS A 76 4.12 -16.69 -3.74
N ASN A 77 2.84 -16.48 -3.84
CA ASN A 77 2.33 -15.89 -5.05
C ASN A 77 1.90 -14.49 -4.81
N LEU A 78 2.81 -13.69 -4.43
CA LEU A 78 2.56 -12.29 -4.36
C LEU A 78 2.50 -11.74 -5.74
N GLN A 79 1.45 -11.15 -6.08
CA GLN A 79 1.40 -10.63 -7.40
C GLN A 79 0.98 -9.25 -7.42
#